data_16829f14a585f0771026ae2f1de32ba3
#
_entry.id   16829f14a585f0771026ae2f1de32ba3
#
_cell.length_a   1.000
_cell.length_b   1.000
_cell.length_c   1.000
_cell.angle_alpha   90.00
_cell.angle_beta   90.00
_cell.angle_gamma   90.00
#
_symmetry.space_group_name_H-M   'P 1'
#
loop_
_entity.id
_entity.type
_entity.pdbx_description
1 polymer ?
#
loop_
_entity_poly.entity_id
_entity_poly.type
_entity_poly.pdbx_seq_one_letter_code
_entity_poly.pdbx_strand_id
1 'polypeptide(L)'
;TSTKIYSITDDTKDYLKSLDEDVTIYVLVSDASKDTKLDETLQRYESLSDHIKVSYINPAANPTFAAQYTDSSVTSNSMIVVSSARSRVIDYNDVYTYSYDYSSYSRSIDGYDAEGQLTSAIQYVTMDSTELPVIYQVSGHGETALSGGFTEAIEKANITLSDLALLKEDAVPEDAAALII
;
A
#
# COMPACT_ATOMS: atom_id res chain seq x y z
N THR A 1 5.30 -12.64 27.07
CA THR A 1 5.73 -13.05 25.72
C THR A 1 4.86 -12.51 24.58
N SER A 2 3.91 -11.61 24.87
CA SER A 2 3.05 -10.98 23.84
C SER A 2 3.71 -9.81 23.11
N THR A 3 4.89 -9.37 23.50
CA THR A 3 5.59 -8.21 22.95
C THR A 3 6.30 -8.46 21.62
N LYS A 4 6.43 -9.71 21.17
CA LYS A 4 7.09 -10.05 19.90
C LYS A 4 6.20 -10.01 18.66
N ILE A 5 4.88 -9.96 18.82
CA ILE A 5 3.92 -10.04 17.71
C ILE A 5 3.84 -8.73 16.90
N TYR A 6 4.38 -7.63 17.45
CA TYR A 6 4.28 -6.30 16.86
C TYR A 6 5.63 -5.59 16.74
N SER A 7 6.75 -6.34 16.79
CA SER A 7 8.08 -5.78 16.56
C SER A 7 8.33 -5.71 15.06
N ILE A 8 8.78 -4.53 14.60
CA ILE A 8 9.29 -4.36 13.24
C ILE A 8 10.45 -5.32 13.01
N THR A 9 10.46 -6.01 11.87
CA THR A 9 11.51 -6.97 11.50
C THR A 9 12.86 -6.27 11.31
N ASP A 10 13.94 -7.02 11.41
CA ASP A 10 15.27 -6.43 11.23
C ASP A 10 15.53 -5.99 9.79
N ASP A 11 14.97 -6.71 8.81
CA ASP A 11 15.04 -6.34 7.39
C ASP A 11 14.36 -4.98 7.15
N THR A 12 13.18 -4.77 7.71
CA THR A 12 12.49 -3.47 7.64
C THR A 12 13.28 -2.37 8.33
N LYS A 13 13.87 -2.63 9.51
CA LYS A 13 14.70 -1.64 10.22
C LYS A 13 15.92 -1.23 9.40
N ASP A 14 16.59 -2.20 8.77
CA ASP A 14 17.76 -1.93 7.95
C ASP A 14 17.40 -1.16 6.69
N TYR A 15 16.27 -1.52 6.05
CA TYR A 15 15.73 -0.76 4.93
C TYR A 15 15.42 0.70 5.31
N LEU A 16 14.68 0.93 6.39
CA LEU A 16 14.31 2.29 6.83
C LEU A 16 15.51 3.16 7.17
N LYS A 17 16.58 2.57 7.75
CA LYS A 17 17.83 3.28 8.03
C LYS A 17 18.63 3.63 6.77
N SER A 18 18.45 2.86 5.69
CA SER A 18 19.10 3.11 4.41
C SER A 18 18.33 4.09 3.51
N LEU A 19 17.14 4.51 3.95
CA LEU A 19 16.30 5.43 3.18
C LEU A 19 16.98 6.80 3.08
N ASP A 20 17.07 7.33 1.87
CA ASP A 20 17.71 8.61 1.53
C ASP A 20 16.73 9.62 0.90
N GLU A 21 15.47 9.22 0.70
CA GLU A 21 14.40 10.05 0.18
C GLU A 21 13.34 10.35 1.25
N ASP A 22 12.87 11.60 1.29
CA ASP A 22 11.86 12.04 2.26
C ASP A 22 10.48 11.47 1.93
N VAL A 23 9.87 10.85 2.92
CA VAL A 23 8.52 10.26 2.85
C VAL A 23 7.65 10.83 3.96
N THR A 24 6.47 11.30 3.58
CA THR A 24 5.44 11.71 4.54
C THR A 24 4.29 10.71 4.54
N ILE A 25 3.91 10.23 5.73
CA ILE A 25 2.77 9.36 5.95
C ILE A 25 1.65 10.18 6.56
N TYR A 26 0.62 10.48 5.79
CA TYR A 26 -0.58 11.15 6.28
C TYR A 26 -1.57 10.12 6.79
N VAL A 27 -2.00 10.24 8.05
CA VAL A 27 -3.01 9.37 8.66
C VAL A 27 -4.34 10.13 8.71
N LEU A 28 -5.36 9.61 8.05
CA LEU A 28 -6.68 10.24 7.92
C LEU A 28 -7.57 9.85 9.08
N VAL A 29 -7.55 10.63 10.15
CA VAL A 29 -8.30 10.29 11.37
C VAL A 29 -8.55 11.51 12.26
N SER A 30 -9.65 11.51 13.00
CA SER A 30 -9.87 12.45 14.12
C SER A 30 -9.10 11.97 15.35
N ASP A 31 -8.68 12.89 16.22
CA ASP A 31 -7.91 12.56 17.42
C ASP A 31 -8.58 11.52 18.33
N ALA A 32 -9.92 11.57 18.41
CA ALA A 32 -10.71 10.64 19.24
C ALA A 32 -10.80 9.21 18.69
N SER A 33 -10.43 9.00 17.41
CA SER A 33 -10.62 7.73 16.69
C SER A 33 -9.31 7.07 16.26
N LYS A 34 -8.16 7.56 16.75
CA LYS A 34 -6.85 6.98 16.45
C LYS A 34 -6.75 5.54 16.90
N ASP A 35 -6.27 4.68 16.01
CA ASP A 35 -5.87 3.32 16.37
C ASP A 35 -4.52 3.37 17.09
N THR A 36 -4.52 3.03 18.38
CA THR A 36 -3.32 3.11 19.23
C THR A 36 -2.20 2.20 18.73
N LYS A 37 -2.53 1.02 18.22
CA LYS A 37 -1.55 0.04 17.74
C LYS A 37 -0.88 0.51 16.44
N LEU A 38 -1.68 1.07 15.53
CA LEU A 38 -1.17 1.68 14.31
C LEU A 38 -0.31 2.91 14.64
N ASP A 39 -0.75 3.74 15.57
CA ASP A 39 0.01 4.91 16.04
C ASP A 39 1.39 4.52 16.59
N GLU A 40 1.46 3.49 17.44
CA GLU A 40 2.73 2.96 17.96
C GLU A 40 3.64 2.43 16.84
N THR A 41 3.08 1.78 15.82
CA THR A 41 3.85 1.31 14.66
C THR A 41 4.42 2.48 13.86
N LEU A 42 3.62 3.49 13.59
CA LEU A 42 4.04 4.69 12.87
C LEU A 42 5.13 5.47 13.60
N GLN A 43 5.02 5.63 14.93
CA GLN A 43 6.04 6.27 15.75
C GLN A 43 7.39 5.51 15.68
N ARG A 44 7.35 4.17 15.60
CA ARG A 44 8.57 3.38 15.41
C ARG A 44 9.18 3.61 14.03
N TYR A 45 8.39 3.68 12.97
CA TYR A 45 8.87 4.01 11.62
C TYR A 45 9.57 5.38 11.62
N GLU A 46 8.93 6.41 12.18
CA GLU A 46 9.48 7.75 12.30
C GLU A 46 10.76 7.78 13.13
N SER A 47 10.88 6.96 14.17
CA SER A 47 12.08 6.87 15.00
C SER A 47 13.26 6.13 14.34
N LEU A 48 13.00 5.33 13.30
CA LEU A 48 14.01 4.52 12.60
C LEU A 48 14.67 5.23 11.43
N SER A 49 14.06 6.31 10.92
CA SER A 49 14.60 7.08 9.80
C SER A 49 14.24 8.56 9.91
N ASP A 50 15.25 9.43 9.79
CA ASP A 50 15.04 10.88 9.74
C ASP A 50 14.30 11.35 8.47
N HIS A 51 14.19 10.46 7.48
CA HIS A 51 13.46 10.70 6.22
C HIS A 51 11.97 10.35 6.30
N ILE A 52 11.49 9.77 7.40
CA ILE A 52 10.08 9.45 7.57
C ILE A 52 9.43 10.46 8.51
N LYS A 53 8.32 11.04 8.05
CA LYS A 53 7.48 11.94 8.83
C LYS A 53 6.05 11.46 8.86
N VAL A 54 5.44 11.43 10.04
CA VAL A 54 4.03 11.09 10.24
C VAL A 54 3.23 12.36 10.52
N SER A 55 2.11 12.53 9.82
CA SER A 55 1.21 13.67 10.00
C SER A 55 -0.24 13.22 10.04
N TYR A 56 -1.00 13.71 11.02
CA TYR A 56 -2.41 13.37 11.20
C TYR A 56 -3.30 14.44 10.56
N ILE A 57 -4.21 14.01 9.72
CA ILE A 57 -5.16 14.87 9.02
C ILE A 57 -6.58 14.52 9.46
N ASN A 58 -7.26 15.45 10.09
CA ASN A 58 -8.66 15.27 10.42
C ASN A 58 -9.53 15.48 9.17
N PRO A 59 -10.23 14.45 8.65
CA PRO A 59 -11.03 14.55 7.44
C PRO A 59 -12.21 15.53 7.56
N ALA A 60 -12.74 15.71 8.77
CA ALA A 60 -13.83 16.66 9.00
C ALA A 60 -13.37 18.13 8.86
N ALA A 61 -12.11 18.40 9.22
CA ALA A 61 -11.51 19.74 9.05
C ALA A 61 -10.92 19.94 7.64
N ASN A 62 -10.55 18.85 6.95
CA ASN A 62 -9.90 18.86 5.65
C ASN A 62 -10.59 17.88 4.67
N PRO A 63 -11.83 18.11 4.28
CA PRO A 63 -12.64 17.12 3.54
C PRO A 63 -12.12 16.82 2.12
N THR A 64 -11.34 17.72 1.55
CA THR A 64 -10.78 17.58 0.18
C THR A 64 -9.35 17.06 0.17
N PHE A 65 -8.74 16.80 1.34
CA PHE A 65 -7.33 16.41 1.40
C PHE A 65 -7.07 15.08 0.67
N ALA A 66 -7.86 14.05 0.96
CA ALA A 66 -7.69 12.74 0.34
C ALA A 66 -7.93 12.76 -1.18
N ALA A 67 -8.82 13.63 -1.67
CA ALA A 67 -9.13 13.76 -3.09
C ALA A 67 -7.94 14.24 -3.96
N GLN A 68 -6.87 14.71 -3.34
CA GLN A 68 -5.62 15.05 -4.04
C GLN A 68 -4.82 13.80 -4.44
N TYR A 69 -5.12 12.66 -3.82
CA TYR A 69 -4.35 11.41 -3.96
C TYR A 69 -5.17 10.23 -4.45
N THR A 70 -6.50 10.27 -4.31
CA THR A 70 -7.38 9.19 -4.73
C THR A 70 -8.79 9.69 -5.02
N ASP A 71 -9.45 9.08 -6.00
CA ASP A 71 -10.88 9.29 -6.31
C ASP A 71 -11.80 8.39 -5.45
N SER A 72 -11.21 7.43 -4.72
CA SER A 72 -11.95 6.51 -3.88
C SER A 72 -12.20 7.11 -2.48
N SER A 73 -13.30 6.68 -1.86
CA SER A 73 -13.54 6.99 -0.45
C SER A 73 -12.54 6.25 0.42
N VAL A 74 -11.99 6.94 1.43
CA VAL A 74 -11.05 6.36 2.39
C VAL A 74 -11.69 6.18 3.75
N THR A 75 -11.40 5.07 4.40
CA THR A 75 -11.87 4.78 5.75
C THR A 75 -11.03 5.52 6.80
N SER A 76 -11.58 5.72 8.01
CA SER A 76 -10.83 6.30 9.13
C SER A 76 -9.61 5.44 9.48
N ASN A 77 -8.48 6.05 9.80
CA ASN A 77 -7.15 5.47 9.98
C ASN A 77 -6.47 4.95 8.71
N SER A 78 -7.05 5.16 7.53
CA SER A 78 -6.32 4.96 6.28
C SER A 78 -5.14 5.92 6.17
N MET A 79 -4.12 5.52 5.44
CA MET A 79 -2.88 6.28 5.30
C MET A 79 -2.61 6.63 3.85
N ILE A 80 -1.97 7.77 3.64
CA ILE A 80 -1.45 8.18 2.33
C ILE A 80 0.06 8.38 2.48
N VAL A 81 0.83 7.53 1.83
CA VAL A 81 2.30 7.58 1.82
C VAL A 81 2.72 8.39 0.60
N VAL A 82 3.52 9.43 0.81
CA VAL A 82 3.88 10.41 -0.22
C VAL A 82 5.38 10.64 -0.23
N SER A 83 5.99 10.56 -1.40
CA SER A 83 7.35 11.06 -1.69
C SER A 83 7.31 12.22 -2.68
N SER A 84 8.47 12.69 -3.11
CA SER A 84 8.60 13.69 -4.19
C SER A 84 8.11 13.13 -5.54
N ALA A 85 8.20 11.81 -5.75
CA ALA A 85 7.90 11.16 -7.02
C ALA A 85 6.45 10.73 -7.16
N ARG A 86 5.84 10.17 -6.10
CA ARG A 86 4.50 9.58 -6.16
C ARG A 86 3.86 9.39 -4.79
N SER A 87 2.63 8.87 -4.80
CA SER A 87 1.90 8.55 -3.58
C SER A 87 1.22 7.18 -3.67
N ARG A 88 0.95 6.58 -2.51
CA ARG A 88 0.15 5.36 -2.38
C ARG A 88 -0.80 5.48 -1.20
N VAL A 89 -2.04 5.09 -1.41
CA VAL A 89 -3.05 4.97 -0.36
C VAL A 89 -3.01 3.56 0.22
N ILE A 90 -3.03 3.47 1.54
CA ILE A 90 -3.20 2.23 2.29
C ILE A 90 -4.57 2.31 2.96
N ASP A 91 -5.52 1.46 2.55
CA ASP A 91 -6.81 1.38 3.24
C ASP A 91 -6.63 0.75 4.62
N TYR A 92 -7.31 1.29 5.63
CA TYR A 92 -7.24 0.74 6.99
C TYR A 92 -7.72 -0.71 7.08
N ASN A 93 -8.62 -1.12 6.20
CA ASN A 93 -9.09 -2.51 6.15
C ASN A 93 -7.97 -3.49 5.76
N ASP A 94 -6.90 -3.04 5.09
CA ASP A 94 -5.76 -3.87 4.70
C ASP A 94 -4.71 -3.98 5.82
N VAL A 95 -4.81 -3.13 6.86
CA VAL A 95 -3.92 -3.16 8.03
C VAL A 95 -4.19 -4.38 8.92
N TYR A 96 -5.43 -4.85 8.95
CA TYR A 96 -5.84 -6.02 9.72
C TYR A 96 -6.31 -7.13 8.80
N THR A 97 -5.88 -8.37 9.07
CA THR A 97 -6.45 -9.56 8.45
C THR A 97 -7.57 -10.14 9.31
N TYR A 98 -8.54 -10.76 8.66
CA TYR A 98 -9.75 -11.23 9.33
C TYR A 98 -10.05 -12.67 8.95
N SER A 99 -10.45 -13.47 9.93
CA SER A 99 -11.06 -14.76 9.72
C SER A 99 -12.58 -14.67 9.88
N TYR A 100 -13.29 -15.48 9.13
CA TYR A 100 -14.75 -15.57 9.19
C TYR A 100 -15.14 -16.96 9.65
N ASP A 101 -15.83 -17.05 10.79
CA ASP A 101 -16.40 -18.29 11.28
C ASP A 101 -17.82 -18.47 10.74
N TYR A 102 -17.97 -19.36 9.78
CA TYR A 102 -19.25 -19.66 9.15
C TYR A 102 -20.26 -20.35 10.07
N SER A 103 -19.82 -20.95 11.18
CA SER A 103 -20.70 -21.62 12.12
C SER A 103 -21.38 -20.66 13.09
N SER A 104 -20.69 -19.58 13.45
CA SER A 104 -21.20 -18.52 14.35
C SER A 104 -21.55 -17.22 13.60
N TYR A 105 -21.33 -17.17 12.28
CA TYR A 105 -21.47 -15.96 11.46
C TYR A 105 -20.72 -14.74 12.02
N SER A 106 -19.56 -15.02 12.65
CA SER A 106 -18.74 -13.96 13.26
C SER A 106 -17.44 -13.72 12.49
N ARG A 107 -17.02 -12.45 12.47
CA ARG A 107 -15.73 -12.00 11.95
C ARG A 107 -14.82 -11.69 13.12
N SER A 108 -13.61 -12.21 13.10
CA SER A 108 -12.58 -11.93 14.11
C SER A 108 -11.28 -11.48 13.44
N ILE A 109 -10.54 -10.59 14.10
CA ILE A 109 -9.20 -10.18 13.66
C ILE A 109 -8.26 -11.34 13.94
N ASP A 110 -7.54 -11.83 12.92
CA ASP A 110 -6.55 -12.91 13.03
C ASP A 110 -5.11 -12.46 12.73
N GLY A 111 -4.92 -11.25 12.17
CA GLY A 111 -3.60 -10.72 11.90
C GLY A 111 -3.53 -9.19 11.87
N TYR A 112 -2.29 -8.69 11.82
CA TYR A 112 -1.95 -7.28 11.73
C TYR A 112 -0.77 -7.11 10.79
N ASP A 113 -0.97 -6.45 9.66
CA ASP A 113 -0.04 -6.34 8.54
C ASP A 113 0.40 -4.88 8.27
N ALA A 114 0.36 -4.01 9.28
CA ALA A 114 0.78 -2.61 9.09
C ALA A 114 2.23 -2.51 8.60
N GLU A 115 3.12 -3.38 9.08
CA GLU A 115 4.52 -3.40 8.63
C GLU A 115 4.62 -3.71 7.13
N GLY A 116 3.95 -4.75 6.66
CA GLY A 116 3.96 -5.13 5.25
C GLY A 116 3.38 -4.04 4.35
N GLN A 117 2.24 -3.45 4.76
CA GLN A 117 1.59 -2.37 4.02
C GLN A 117 2.48 -1.11 3.94
N LEU A 118 3.01 -0.65 5.08
CA LEU A 118 3.85 0.54 5.16
C LEU A 118 5.15 0.37 4.39
N THR A 119 5.86 -0.75 4.61
CA THR A 119 7.14 -1.00 3.93
C THR A 119 6.96 -1.08 2.42
N SER A 120 5.93 -1.81 1.94
CA SER A 120 5.60 -1.89 0.52
C SER A 120 5.26 -0.51 -0.06
N ALA A 121 4.48 0.30 0.65
CA ALA A 121 4.12 1.64 0.19
C ALA A 121 5.32 2.58 0.14
N ILE A 122 6.21 2.55 1.15
CA ILE A 122 7.43 3.36 1.18
C ILE A 122 8.35 2.94 0.02
N GLN A 123 8.56 1.64 -0.20
CA GLN A 123 9.33 1.15 -1.34
C GLN A 123 8.77 1.65 -2.68
N TYR A 124 7.45 1.56 -2.85
CA TYR A 124 6.81 2.02 -4.07
C TYR A 124 7.00 3.52 -4.33
N VAL A 125 6.85 4.36 -3.31
CA VAL A 125 6.94 5.81 -3.51
C VAL A 125 8.38 6.31 -3.67
N THR A 126 9.38 5.54 -3.21
CA THR A 126 10.81 5.88 -3.31
C THR A 126 11.56 5.11 -4.40
N MET A 127 10.94 4.10 -5.02
CA MET A 127 11.54 3.35 -6.11
C MET A 127 11.71 4.23 -7.36
N ASP A 128 12.82 4.09 -8.08
CA ASP A 128 12.97 4.75 -9.37
C ASP A 128 11.88 4.26 -10.33
N SER A 129 11.33 5.17 -11.12
CA SER A 129 10.26 4.84 -12.07
C SER A 129 10.68 3.82 -13.13
N THR A 130 11.98 3.72 -13.42
CA THR A 130 12.55 2.73 -14.33
C THR A 130 12.70 1.33 -13.72
N GLU A 131 12.60 1.22 -12.39
CA GLU A 131 12.71 -0.04 -11.66
C GLU A 131 11.35 -0.71 -11.39
N LEU A 132 10.23 0.00 -11.63
CA LEU A 132 8.91 -0.56 -11.46
C LEU A 132 8.64 -1.60 -12.55
N PRO A 133 8.50 -2.90 -12.21
CA PRO A 133 8.21 -3.92 -13.20
C PRO A 133 6.81 -3.71 -13.79
N VAL A 134 6.69 -3.84 -15.11
CA VAL A 134 5.41 -3.77 -15.83
C VAL A 134 5.02 -5.15 -16.28
N ILE A 135 3.82 -5.60 -15.91
CA ILE A 135 3.19 -6.80 -16.44
C ILE A 135 2.09 -6.38 -17.41
N TYR A 136 2.12 -6.93 -18.60
CA TYR A 136 1.09 -6.69 -19.61
C TYR A 136 0.07 -7.83 -19.63
N GLN A 137 -1.21 -7.48 -19.50
CA GLN A 137 -2.30 -8.39 -19.75
C GLN A 137 -2.69 -8.29 -21.23
N VAL A 138 -2.60 -9.40 -21.95
CA VAL A 138 -3.04 -9.47 -23.34
C VAL A 138 -4.56 -9.33 -23.39
N SER A 139 -5.05 -8.54 -24.32
CA SER A 139 -6.49 -8.29 -24.53
C SER A 139 -6.85 -8.22 -26.02
N GLY A 140 -8.11 -8.43 -26.32
CA GLY A 140 -8.66 -8.28 -27.67
C GLY A 140 -9.05 -9.57 -28.40
N HIS A 141 -8.85 -10.75 -27.80
CA HIS A 141 -9.19 -12.06 -28.40
C HIS A 141 -10.22 -12.84 -27.56
N GLY A 142 -10.82 -12.21 -26.55
CA GLY A 142 -11.81 -12.85 -25.69
C GLY A 142 -11.21 -13.40 -24.38
N GLU A 143 -10.05 -12.92 -24.00
CA GLU A 143 -9.38 -13.26 -22.73
C GLU A 143 -10.28 -12.89 -21.54
N THR A 144 -10.19 -13.68 -20.49
CA THR A 144 -10.92 -13.39 -19.25
C THR A 144 -10.18 -12.33 -18.45
N ALA A 145 -10.91 -11.32 -17.96
CA ALA A 145 -10.37 -10.32 -17.07
C ALA A 145 -9.78 -10.97 -15.80
N LEU A 146 -8.67 -10.43 -15.31
CA LEU A 146 -8.07 -10.86 -14.06
C LEU A 146 -9.04 -10.67 -12.89
N SER A 147 -9.00 -11.57 -11.92
CA SER A 147 -9.79 -11.42 -10.71
C SER A 147 -9.28 -10.22 -9.88
N GLY A 148 -10.20 -9.52 -9.18
CA GLY A 148 -9.83 -8.40 -8.32
C GLY A 148 -8.75 -8.76 -7.30
N GLY A 149 -8.83 -9.93 -6.66
CA GLY A 149 -7.81 -10.36 -5.71
C GLY A 149 -6.42 -10.57 -6.32
N PHE A 150 -6.34 -10.96 -7.60
CA PHE A 150 -5.06 -11.07 -8.29
C PHE A 150 -4.49 -9.71 -8.66
N THR A 151 -5.35 -8.78 -9.11
CA THR A 151 -4.97 -7.40 -9.40
C THR A 151 -4.45 -6.69 -8.16
N GLU A 152 -5.17 -6.81 -7.04
CA GLU A 152 -4.74 -6.29 -5.74
C GLU A 152 -3.37 -6.86 -5.28
N ALA A 153 -3.13 -8.15 -5.52
CA ALA A 153 -1.84 -8.77 -5.19
C ALA A 153 -0.69 -8.23 -6.05
N ILE A 154 -0.92 -7.98 -7.34
CA ILE A 154 0.05 -7.35 -8.25
C ILE A 154 0.36 -5.92 -7.77
N GLU A 155 -0.66 -5.12 -7.47
CA GLU A 155 -0.49 -3.75 -6.98
C GLU A 155 0.25 -3.71 -5.65
N LYS A 156 -0.10 -4.61 -4.72
CA LYS A 156 0.59 -4.75 -3.43
C LYS A 156 2.06 -5.17 -3.58
N ALA A 157 2.38 -5.89 -4.65
CA ALA A 157 3.76 -6.24 -4.99
C ALA A 157 4.53 -5.11 -5.69
N ASN A 158 3.96 -3.92 -5.83
CA ASN A 158 4.53 -2.77 -6.54
C ASN A 158 4.82 -3.04 -8.03
N ILE A 159 3.96 -3.85 -8.65
CA ILE A 159 4.02 -4.18 -10.07
C ILE A 159 2.95 -3.37 -10.80
N THR A 160 3.32 -2.73 -11.88
CA THR A 160 2.36 -2.04 -12.76
C THR A 160 1.68 -3.05 -13.67
N LEU A 161 0.35 -3.05 -13.69
CA LEU A 161 -0.43 -3.83 -14.65
C LEU A 161 -0.90 -2.91 -15.79
N SER A 162 -0.65 -3.30 -17.03
CA SER A 162 -1.06 -2.58 -18.23
C SER A 162 -1.74 -3.51 -19.22
N ASP A 163 -2.69 -2.98 -20.00
CA ASP A 163 -3.33 -3.73 -21.07
C ASP A 163 -2.48 -3.71 -22.35
N LEU A 164 -2.38 -4.85 -23.02
CA LEU A 164 -1.68 -5.00 -24.29
C LEU A 164 -2.64 -5.60 -25.35
N ALA A 165 -3.10 -4.77 -26.26
CA ALA A 165 -3.92 -5.20 -27.38
C ALA A 165 -3.02 -5.55 -28.57
N LEU A 166 -2.61 -6.81 -28.71
CA LEU A 166 -1.70 -7.29 -29.77
C LEU A 166 -2.19 -7.01 -31.20
N LEU A 167 -3.48 -6.72 -31.40
CA LEU A 167 -4.01 -6.29 -32.70
C LEU A 167 -3.61 -4.86 -33.08
N LYS A 168 -3.15 -4.06 -32.11
CA LYS A 168 -2.77 -2.66 -32.28
C LYS A 168 -1.28 -2.40 -32.14
N GLU A 169 -0.56 -3.35 -31.59
CA GLU A 169 0.85 -3.24 -31.30
C GLU A 169 1.66 -4.20 -32.18
N ASP A 170 2.72 -3.72 -32.80
CA ASP A 170 3.56 -4.53 -33.68
C ASP A 170 4.52 -5.47 -32.92
N ALA A 171 4.73 -5.22 -31.62
CA ALA A 171 5.61 -6.00 -30.75
C ALA A 171 5.20 -5.88 -29.28
N VAL A 172 5.71 -6.79 -28.44
CA VAL A 172 5.65 -6.66 -26.99
C VAL A 172 6.53 -5.47 -26.57
N PRO A 173 6.02 -4.57 -25.68
CA PRO A 173 6.82 -3.47 -25.16
C PRO A 173 8.14 -3.95 -24.52
N GLU A 174 9.23 -3.20 -24.74
CA GLU A 174 10.58 -3.58 -24.23
C GLU A 174 10.66 -3.54 -22.70
N ASP A 175 9.80 -2.78 -22.03
CA ASP A 175 9.70 -2.67 -20.57
C ASP A 175 8.86 -3.80 -19.94
N ALA A 176 8.35 -4.73 -20.74
CA ALA A 176 7.55 -5.84 -20.25
C ALA A 176 8.38 -6.81 -19.41
N ALA A 177 8.12 -6.85 -18.09
CA ALA A 177 8.69 -7.86 -17.20
C ALA A 177 8.01 -9.23 -17.39
N ALA A 178 6.72 -9.25 -17.73
CA ALA A 178 5.96 -10.47 -18.03
C ALA A 178 4.71 -10.17 -18.88
N LEU A 179 4.15 -11.22 -19.48
CA LEU A 179 2.86 -11.22 -20.14
C LEU A 179 1.90 -12.16 -19.43
N ILE A 180 0.65 -11.75 -19.31
CA ILE A 180 -0.47 -12.59 -18.88
C ILE A 180 -1.40 -12.78 -20.09
N ILE A 181 -1.70 -14.03 -20.41
CA ILE A 181 -2.52 -14.45 -21.55
C ILE A 181 -3.76 -15.16 -21.05
#